data_e7a67143c764f5ed8ea780a1d64e2d18
#
_entry.id   e7a67143c764f5ed8ea780a1d64e2d18
#
_cell.length_a   1.000
_cell.length_b   1.000
_cell.length_c   1.000
_cell.angle_alpha   90.00
_cell.angle_beta   90.00
_cell.angle_gamma   90.00
#
_symmetry.space_group_name_H-M   'P 1'
#
loop_
_entity.id
_entity.type
_entity.pdbx_description
1 polymer ?
#
loop_
_entity_poly.entity_id
_entity_poly.type
_entity_poly.pdbx_seq_one_letter_code
_entity_poly.pdbx_strand_id
1 'polypeptide(L)'
;MKRIIKILLLILVVGTIILAVGTVRNPHFWRPADQQGDSLAHAGRFAEAAKAYQDPLRIGWAQYRDGQFENASKTFARVPGAVGAFNQGNALLMHGKYDDAIASYDRALGFRADWRNAIDNRALALARRDRIANAAGDGDEQPPDLKPDEIVFDAKGDNRKAKPIELSGGDPLSDDAL
;
A
#
# COMPACT_ATOMS: atom_id res chain seq x y z
N MET A 1 31.57 -45.40 -3.20
CA MET A 1 31.61 -44.40 -4.26
C MET A 1 30.45 -44.49 -5.24
N LYS A 2 30.26 -45.60 -5.97
CA LYS A 2 29.17 -45.72 -7.00
C LYS A 2 27.73 -45.46 -6.50
N ARG A 3 27.39 -45.85 -5.25
CA ARG A 3 26.07 -45.61 -4.65
C ARG A 3 25.85 -44.12 -4.34
N ILE A 4 26.86 -43.41 -3.84
CA ILE A 4 26.80 -41.97 -3.53
C ILE A 4 26.60 -41.17 -4.82
N ILE A 5 27.32 -41.51 -5.88
CA ILE A 5 27.20 -40.87 -7.19
C ILE A 5 25.77 -41.04 -7.74
N LYS A 6 25.15 -42.21 -7.63
CA LYS A 6 23.78 -42.47 -8.06
C LYS A 6 22.77 -41.65 -7.27
N ILE A 7 22.97 -41.50 -5.95
CA ILE A 7 22.11 -40.66 -5.10
C ILE A 7 22.22 -39.19 -5.50
N LEU A 8 23.43 -38.68 -5.72
CA LEU A 8 23.65 -37.30 -6.15
C LEU A 8 23.05 -37.03 -7.53
N LEU A 9 23.17 -37.97 -8.47
CA LEU A 9 22.50 -37.87 -9.78
C LEU A 9 20.98 -37.86 -9.66
N LEU A 10 20.42 -38.70 -8.80
CA LEU A 10 18.97 -38.72 -8.57
C LEU A 10 18.48 -37.38 -7.98
N ILE A 11 19.20 -36.83 -7.00
CA ILE A 11 18.88 -35.52 -6.41
C ILE A 11 18.94 -34.43 -7.47
N LEU A 12 19.95 -34.45 -8.33
CA LEU A 12 20.09 -33.48 -9.41
C LEU A 12 18.92 -33.56 -10.40
N VAL A 13 18.55 -34.78 -10.82
CA VAL A 13 17.42 -34.98 -11.74
C VAL A 13 16.09 -34.55 -11.12
N VAL A 14 15.84 -34.92 -9.87
CA VAL A 14 14.61 -34.50 -9.16
C VAL A 14 14.59 -32.98 -8.99
N GLY A 15 15.73 -32.38 -8.64
CA GLY A 15 15.88 -30.93 -8.54
C GLY A 15 15.58 -30.22 -9.86
N THR A 16 16.13 -30.69 -10.98
CA THR A 16 15.85 -30.10 -12.31
C THR A 16 14.40 -30.27 -12.73
N ILE A 17 13.76 -31.37 -12.40
CA ILE A 17 12.32 -31.57 -12.67
C ILE A 17 11.45 -30.60 -11.87
N ILE A 18 11.73 -30.41 -10.57
CA ILE A 18 11.03 -29.46 -9.71
C ILE A 18 11.20 -28.03 -10.26
N LEU A 19 12.41 -27.67 -10.66
CA LEU A 19 12.74 -26.41 -11.29
C LEU A 19 11.95 -26.19 -12.57
N ALA A 20 11.96 -27.16 -13.48
CA ALA A 20 11.26 -27.08 -14.75
C ALA A 20 9.72 -26.99 -14.57
N VAL A 21 9.17 -27.83 -13.71
CA VAL A 21 7.71 -27.83 -13.43
C VAL A 21 7.30 -26.52 -12.72
N GLY A 22 8.13 -26.04 -11.78
CA GLY A 22 7.89 -24.78 -11.07
C GLY A 22 7.83 -23.59 -12.04
N THR A 23 8.81 -23.47 -12.94
CA THR A 23 8.88 -22.36 -13.92
C THR A 23 7.77 -22.43 -14.97
N VAL A 24 7.36 -23.62 -15.41
CA VAL A 24 6.27 -23.79 -16.40
C VAL A 24 4.91 -23.45 -15.78
N ARG A 25 4.66 -23.87 -14.53
CA ARG A 25 3.39 -23.59 -13.82
C ARG A 25 3.29 -22.16 -13.29
N ASN A 26 4.41 -21.57 -12.91
CA ASN A 26 4.48 -20.19 -12.42
C ASN A 26 5.77 -19.53 -12.93
N PRO A 27 5.71 -18.68 -13.96
CA PRO A 27 6.87 -17.99 -14.51
C PRO A 27 7.61 -17.14 -13.46
N HIS A 28 6.96 -16.84 -12.35
CA HIS A 28 7.51 -16.07 -11.23
C HIS A 28 7.96 -16.92 -10.03
N PHE A 29 8.03 -18.26 -10.19
CA PHE A 29 8.36 -19.20 -9.11
C PHE A 29 9.65 -18.84 -8.35
N TRP A 30 10.59 -18.21 -9.00
CA TRP A 30 11.90 -17.81 -8.44
C TRP A 30 11.92 -16.40 -7.86
N ARG A 31 10.86 -15.61 -8.08
CA ARG A 31 10.82 -14.24 -7.58
C ARG A 31 10.28 -14.23 -6.16
N PRO A 32 10.91 -13.48 -5.23
CA PRO A 32 10.31 -13.19 -3.95
C PRO A 32 8.87 -12.67 -4.11
N ALA A 33 8.03 -12.92 -3.13
CA ALA A 33 6.61 -12.56 -3.18
C ALA A 33 6.39 -11.06 -3.50
N ASP A 34 7.21 -10.19 -2.90
CA ASP A 34 7.11 -8.75 -3.15
C ASP A 34 7.51 -8.38 -4.59
N GLN A 35 8.52 -9.02 -5.19
CA GLN A 35 8.84 -8.81 -6.61
C GLN A 35 7.73 -9.29 -7.55
N GLN A 36 6.98 -10.32 -7.17
CA GLN A 36 5.80 -10.73 -7.93
C GLN A 36 4.71 -9.66 -7.82
N GLY A 37 4.49 -9.14 -6.60
CA GLY A 37 3.59 -8.02 -6.35
C GLY A 37 3.96 -6.79 -7.18
N ASP A 38 5.24 -6.42 -7.22
CA ASP A 38 5.75 -5.31 -8.02
C ASP A 38 5.43 -5.48 -9.50
N SER A 39 5.72 -6.65 -10.06
CA SER A 39 5.41 -6.95 -11.47
C SER A 39 3.92 -6.84 -11.80
N LEU A 40 3.05 -7.26 -10.87
CA LEU A 40 1.60 -7.15 -11.00
C LEU A 40 1.14 -5.69 -10.89
N ALA A 41 1.70 -4.94 -9.95
CA ALA A 41 1.39 -3.53 -9.76
C ALA A 41 1.79 -2.68 -10.98
N HIS A 42 2.98 -2.92 -11.54
CA HIS A 42 3.41 -2.29 -12.80
C HIS A 42 2.47 -2.58 -13.98
N ALA A 43 1.86 -3.77 -13.99
CA ALA A 43 0.85 -4.12 -14.98
C ALA A 43 -0.55 -3.57 -14.65
N GLY A 44 -0.72 -2.76 -13.60
CA GLY A 44 -2.00 -2.22 -13.14
C GLY A 44 -2.91 -3.25 -12.47
N ARG A 45 -2.41 -4.46 -12.18
CA ARG A 45 -3.17 -5.58 -11.59
C ARG A 45 -3.13 -5.51 -10.05
N PHE A 46 -3.65 -4.41 -9.49
CA PHE A 46 -3.49 -4.09 -8.07
C PHE A 46 -4.16 -5.10 -7.13
N ALA A 47 -5.34 -5.64 -7.48
CA ALA A 47 -5.99 -6.67 -6.68
C ALA A 47 -5.14 -7.95 -6.55
N GLU A 48 -4.41 -8.31 -7.59
CA GLU A 48 -3.53 -9.46 -7.60
C GLU A 48 -2.19 -9.14 -6.92
N ALA A 49 -1.67 -7.93 -7.10
CA ALA A 49 -0.50 -7.43 -6.39
C ALA A 49 -0.71 -7.49 -4.87
N ALA A 50 -1.87 -7.04 -4.38
CA ALA A 50 -2.20 -7.10 -2.96
C ALA A 50 -2.18 -8.53 -2.38
N LYS A 51 -2.49 -9.54 -3.20
CA LYS A 51 -2.44 -10.95 -2.79
C LYS A 51 -1.01 -11.52 -2.83
N ALA A 52 -0.16 -10.97 -3.69
CA ALA A 52 1.21 -11.43 -3.85
C ALA A 52 2.15 -10.81 -2.79
N TYR A 53 1.94 -9.56 -2.39
CA TYR A 53 2.76 -8.89 -1.40
C TYR A 53 2.69 -9.54 -0.01
N GLN A 54 3.78 -9.46 0.74
CA GLN A 54 3.87 -9.89 2.14
C GLN A 54 3.95 -8.69 3.09
N ASP A 55 4.56 -7.59 2.66
CA ASP A 55 4.65 -6.36 3.43
C ASP A 55 3.28 -5.68 3.58
N PRO A 56 2.77 -5.44 4.81
CA PRO A 56 1.48 -4.79 5.03
C PRO A 56 1.37 -3.39 4.39
N LEU A 57 2.46 -2.63 4.30
CA LEU A 57 2.43 -1.31 3.66
C LEU A 57 2.17 -1.44 2.16
N ARG A 58 2.82 -2.37 1.49
CA ARG A 58 2.64 -2.66 0.06
C ARG A 58 1.26 -3.29 -0.22
N ILE A 59 0.79 -4.19 0.64
CA ILE A 59 -0.56 -4.75 0.55
C ILE A 59 -1.60 -3.63 0.62
N GLY A 60 -1.51 -2.78 1.64
CA GLY A 60 -2.43 -1.65 1.83
C GLY A 60 -2.40 -0.68 0.67
N TRP A 61 -1.21 -0.37 0.14
CA TRP A 61 -1.05 0.46 -1.05
C TRP A 61 -1.75 -0.16 -2.28
N ALA A 62 -1.52 -1.42 -2.55
CA ALA A 62 -2.15 -2.09 -3.69
C ALA A 62 -3.69 -2.15 -3.54
N GLN A 63 -4.20 -2.42 -2.34
CA GLN A 63 -5.63 -2.35 -2.03
C GLN A 63 -6.19 -0.94 -2.25
N TYR A 64 -5.47 0.09 -1.82
CA TYR A 64 -5.86 1.48 -2.04
C TYR A 64 -5.93 1.82 -3.53
N ARG A 65 -4.90 1.42 -4.30
CA ARG A 65 -4.86 1.62 -5.77
C ARG A 65 -5.97 0.85 -6.50
N ASP A 66 -6.40 -0.27 -5.95
CA ASP A 66 -7.52 -1.07 -6.47
C ASP A 66 -8.91 -0.53 -6.04
N GLY A 67 -8.96 0.56 -5.25
CA GLY A 67 -10.21 1.13 -4.74
C GLY A 67 -10.79 0.38 -3.54
N GLN A 68 -10.09 -0.61 -3.00
CA GLN A 68 -10.51 -1.38 -1.82
C GLN A 68 -10.22 -0.62 -0.53
N PHE A 69 -10.76 0.59 -0.38
CA PHE A 69 -10.40 1.52 0.69
C PHE A 69 -10.65 1.00 2.09
N GLU A 70 -11.73 0.25 2.31
CA GLU A 70 -12.00 -0.38 3.60
C GLU A 70 -10.92 -1.42 3.96
N ASN A 71 -10.53 -2.28 3.00
CA ASN A 71 -9.49 -3.27 3.22
C ASN A 71 -8.14 -2.59 3.43
N ALA A 72 -7.82 -1.58 2.63
CA ALA A 72 -6.60 -0.78 2.77
C ALA A 72 -6.50 -0.16 4.16
N SER A 73 -7.57 0.44 4.68
CA SER A 73 -7.57 1.05 6.02
C SER A 73 -7.27 0.02 7.12
N LYS A 74 -7.87 -1.16 7.04
CA LYS A 74 -7.62 -2.28 7.98
C LYS A 74 -6.17 -2.80 7.87
N THR A 75 -5.62 -2.80 6.67
CA THR A 75 -4.25 -3.24 6.42
C THR A 75 -3.25 -2.21 6.96
N PHE A 76 -3.44 -0.93 6.67
CA PHE A 76 -2.59 0.14 7.18
C PHE A 76 -2.64 0.29 8.71
N ALA A 77 -3.76 -0.07 9.35
CA ALA A 77 -3.86 -0.10 10.81
C ALA A 77 -2.84 -1.05 11.46
N ARG A 78 -2.31 -2.03 10.73
CA ARG A 78 -1.27 -2.97 11.20
C ARG A 78 0.14 -2.45 10.99
N VAL A 79 0.31 -1.36 10.24
CA VAL A 79 1.60 -0.72 10.00
C VAL A 79 1.87 0.25 11.15
N PRO A 80 2.93 0.07 11.96
CA PRO A 80 3.20 0.94 13.09
C PRO A 80 3.70 2.32 12.67
N GLY A 81 3.53 3.31 13.54
CA GLY A 81 4.09 4.65 13.39
C GLY A 81 3.28 5.60 12.50
N ALA A 82 3.92 6.72 12.18
CA ALA A 82 3.28 7.84 11.48
C ALA A 82 2.74 7.44 10.11
N VAL A 83 3.53 6.68 9.33
CA VAL A 83 3.20 6.30 7.95
C VAL A 83 1.96 5.42 7.89
N GLY A 84 1.87 4.41 8.78
CA GLY A 84 0.69 3.54 8.86
C GLY A 84 -0.57 4.33 9.22
N ALA A 85 -0.47 5.21 10.21
CA ALA A 85 -1.60 6.05 10.64
C ALA A 85 -2.03 7.03 9.55
N PHE A 86 -1.09 7.66 8.84
CA PHE A 86 -1.38 8.57 7.74
C PHE A 86 -2.08 7.86 6.57
N ASN A 87 -1.53 6.73 6.11
CA ASN A 87 -2.11 5.96 5.01
C ASN A 87 -3.46 5.35 5.38
N GLN A 88 -3.66 4.98 6.65
CA GLN A 88 -4.97 4.60 7.15
C GLN A 88 -5.96 5.76 7.04
N GLY A 89 -5.55 6.98 7.42
CA GLY A 89 -6.35 8.18 7.27
C GLY A 89 -6.75 8.43 5.81
N ASN A 90 -5.80 8.30 4.88
CA ASN A 90 -6.07 8.44 3.44
C ASN A 90 -7.11 7.41 2.96
N ALA A 91 -6.96 6.16 3.35
CA ALA A 91 -7.90 5.11 2.96
C ALA A 91 -9.31 5.35 3.54
N LEU A 92 -9.41 5.78 4.79
CA LEU A 92 -10.68 6.10 5.44
C LEU A 92 -11.33 7.34 4.82
N LEU A 93 -10.55 8.35 4.45
CA LEU A 93 -11.02 9.55 3.76
C LEU A 93 -11.63 9.21 2.41
N MET A 94 -10.96 8.33 1.63
CA MET A 94 -11.50 7.83 0.36
C MET A 94 -12.72 6.93 0.54
N HIS A 95 -12.81 6.24 1.68
CA HIS A 95 -13.97 5.41 2.02
C HIS A 95 -15.16 6.24 2.55
N GLY A 96 -14.98 7.56 2.76
CA GLY A 96 -16.03 8.43 3.30
C GLY A 96 -16.18 8.36 4.82
N LYS A 97 -15.26 7.73 5.53
CA LYS A 97 -15.23 7.61 7.00
C LYS A 97 -14.43 8.77 7.60
N TYR A 98 -15.00 9.98 7.54
CA TYR A 98 -14.26 11.21 7.83
C TYR A 98 -13.82 11.33 9.28
N ASP A 99 -14.64 10.96 10.27
CA ASP A 99 -14.25 11.02 11.68
C ASP A 99 -13.11 10.05 11.99
N ASP A 100 -13.17 8.83 11.43
CA ASP A 100 -12.10 7.85 11.57
C ASP A 100 -10.81 8.28 10.86
N ALA A 101 -10.95 8.98 9.71
CA ALA A 101 -9.82 9.56 9.00
C ALA A 101 -9.14 10.64 9.83
N ILE A 102 -9.91 11.58 10.42
CA ILE A 102 -9.41 12.63 11.31
C ILE A 102 -8.63 12.00 12.47
N ALA A 103 -9.23 11.01 13.15
CA ALA A 103 -8.57 10.31 14.25
C ALA A 103 -7.26 9.62 13.81
N SER A 104 -7.21 9.12 12.59
CA SER A 104 -6.01 8.49 12.03
C SER A 104 -4.92 9.52 11.73
N TYR A 105 -5.27 10.69 11.17
CA TYR A 105 -4.33 11.79 10.98
C TYR A 105 -3.85 12.36 12.31
N ASP A 106 -4.70 12.46 13.34
CA ASP A 106 -4.29 12.89 14.68
C ASP A 106 -3.24 11.93 15.27
N ARG A 107 -3.38 10.62 15.06
CA ARG A 107 -2.36 9.65 15.46
C ARG A 107 -1.06 9.84 14.66
N ALA A 108 -1.15 10.09 13.35
CA ALA A 108 0.04 10.36 12.52
C ALA A 108 0.79 11.60 13.01
N LEU A 109 0.05 12.67 13.34
CA LEU A 109 0.59 13.92 13.88
C LEU A 109 1.14 13.75 15.31
N GLY A 110 0.60 12.83 16.09
CA GLY A 110 1.17 12.44 17.38
C GLY A 110 2.58 11.85 17.27
N PHE A 111 2.90 11.19 16.15
CA PHE A 111 4.25 10.70 15.85
C PHE A 111 5.13 11.76 15.17
N ARG A 112 4.53 12.64 14.34
CA ARG A 112 5.23 13.65 13.55
C ARG A 112 4.37 14.92 13.47
N ALA A 113 4.53 15.81 14.43
CA ALA A 113 3.67 16.99 14.64
C ALA A 113 3.69 17.99 13.47
N ASP A 114 4.81 18.10 12.76
CA ASP A 114 5.04 19.03 11.66
C ASP A 114 4.79 18.43 10.26
N TRP A 115 4.13 17.25 10.18
CA TRP A 115 3.88 16.60 8.91
C TRP A 115 2.77 17.29 8.13
N ARG A 116 3.18 18.16 7.21
CA ARG A 116 2.30 19.03 6.43
C ARG A 116 1.16 18.27 5.75
N ASN A 117 1.48 17.15 5.06
CA ASN A 117 0.47 16.36 4.36
C ASN A 117 -0.61 15.81 5.31
N ALA A 118 -0.22 15.40 6.51
CA ALA A 118 -1.19 14.93 7.51
C ALA A 118 -2.07 16.07 8.03
N ILE A 119 -1.50 17.27 8.21
CA ILE A 119 -2.25 18.48 8.60
C ILE A 119 -3.27 18.82 7.51
N ASP A 120 -2.85 18.88 6.26
CA ASP A 120 -3.68 19.29 5.13
C ASP A 120 -4.80 18.25 4.86
N ASN A 121 -4.47 16.95 4.88
CA ASN A 121 -5.47 15.90 4.69
C ASN A 121 -6.45 15.80 5.87
N ARG A 122 -6.00 16.07 7.10
CA ARG A 122 -6.90 16.21 8.25
C ARG A 122 -7.88 17.37 8.07
N ALA A 123 -7.40 18.54 7.62
CA ALA A 123 -8.25 19.69 7.33
C ALA A 123 -9.27 19.38 6.23
N LEU A 124 -8.85 18.65 5.18
CA LEU A 124 -9.74 18.17 4.12
C LEU A 124 -10.83 17.21 4.66
N ALA A 125 -10.45 16.29 5.56
CA ALA A 125 -11.40 15.37 6.19
C ALA A 125 -12.46 16.13 7.01
N LEU A 126 -12.02 17.13 7.80
CA LEU A 126 -12.92 18.02 8.55
C LEU A 126 -13.89 18.74 7.62
N ALA A 127 -13.40 19.38 6.56
CA ALA A 127 -14.21 20.11 5.61
C ALA A 127 -15.26 19.21 4.92
N ARG A 128 -14.90 17.98 4.56
CA ARG A 128 -15.85 17.01 3.96
C ARG A 128 -16.90 16.54 4.95
N ARG A 129 -16.53 16.26 6.20
CA ARG A 129 -17.44 15.90 7.27
C ARG A 129 -18.47 17.00 7.51
N ASP A 130 -17.98 18.24 7.71
CA ASP A 130 -18.84 19.39 8.04
C ASP A 130 -19.79 19.73 6.88
N ARG A 131 -19.34 19.57 5.63
CA ARG A 131 -20.19 19.74 4.47
C ARG A 131 -21.34 18.74 4.43
N ILE A 132 -21.07 17.44 4.71
CA ILE A 132 -22.15 16.44 4.76
C ILE A 132 -23.12 16.75 5.89
N ALA A 133 -22.62 17.18 7.07
CA ALA A 133 -23.47 17.58 8.18
C ALA A 133 -24.35 18.78 7.81
N ASN A 134 -23.82 19.76 7.08
CA ASN A 134 -24.56 20.93 6.63
C ASN A 134 -25.53 20.62 5.48
N ALA A 135 -25.13 19.76 4.52
CA ALA A 135 -25.98 19.34 3.41
C ALA A 135 -27.19 18.48 3.87
N ALA A 136 -27.06 17.82 5.02
CA ALA A 136 -28.24 17.18 5.66
C ALA A 136 -29.27 18.19 6.19
N GLY A 137 -28.87 19.48 6.30
CA GLY A 137 -29.72 20.60 6.71
C GLY A 137 -30.14 21.54 5.58
N ASP A 138 -29.43 21.60 4.46
CA ASP A 138 -29.69 22.54 3.36
C ASP A 138 -29.35 21.84 2.02
N GLY A 139 -30.38 21.52 1.23
CA GLY A 139 -30.17 20.87 -0.06
C GLY A 139 -29.64 21.85 -1.11
N ASP A 140 -28.51 21.58 -1.67
CA ASP A 140 -27.92 22.05 -2.93
C ASP A 140 -26.50 22.67 -2.83
N GLU A 141 -25.47 21.85 -2.59
CA GLU A 141 -24.16 22.17 -3.15
C GLU A 141 -23.28 20.90 -3.28
N GLN A 142 -22.86 20.57 -4.51
CA GLN A 142 -21.92 19.49 -4.76
C GLN A 142 -20.49 19.85 -4.25
N PRO A 143 -19.81 18.92 -3.53
CA PRO A 143 -18.47 19.17 -3.04
C PRO A 143 -17.44 19.29 -4.19
N PRO A 144 -16.41 20.15 -4.08
CA PRO A 144 -15.27 20.09 -4.96
C PRO A 144 -14.59 18.72 -4.84
N ASP A 145 -14.20 18.17 -6.00
CA ASP A 145 -13.48 16.88 -6.10
C ASP A 145 -12.01 17.07 -5.64
N LEU A 146 -11.83 17.19 -4.32
CA LEU A 146 -10.51 17.25 -3.71
C LEU A 146 -10.06 15.83 -3.37
N LYS A 147 -8.94 15.42 -3.94
CA LYS A 147 -8.30 14.12 -3.62
C LYS A 147 -7.34 14.30 -2.45
N PRO A 148 -7.23 13.33 -1.53
CA PRO A 148 -6.20 13.36 -0.51
C PRO A 148 -4.83 13.12 -1.14
N ASP A 149 -3.77 13.51 -0.41
CA ASP A 149 -2.43 13.14 -0.78
C ASP A 149 -2.27 11.62 -0.81
N GLU A 150 -1.35 11.21 -1.63
CA GLU A 150 -1.15 9.82 -1.95
C GLU A 150 -0.54 9.00 -0.80
N ILE A 151 -0.55 7.67 -0.99
CA ILE A 151 0.06 6.74 -0.03
C ILE A 151 1.56 7.00 0.09
N VAL A 152 2.04 7.14 1.32
CA VAL A 152 3.46 7.40 1.62
C VAL A 152 4.15 6.09 2.00
N PHE A 153 5.33 5.89 1.41
CA PHE A 153 6.28 4.85 1.80
C PHE A 153 7.46 5.50 2.53
N ASP A 154 7.80 4.98 3.70
CA ASP A 154 8.97 5.40 4.46
C ASP A 154 10.02 4.27 4.40
N ALA A 155 11.00 4.43 3.54
CA ALA A 155 11.96 3.38 3.21
C ALA A 155 12.95 3.03 4.34
N LYS A 156 13.09 3.88 5.39
CA LYS A 156 14.18 3.71 6.37
C LYS A 156 13.81 3.95 7.82
N GLY A 157 12.55 4.15 8.19
CA GLY A 157 12.24 4.54 9.57
C GLY A 157 12.88 5.86 10.02
N ASP A 158 13.57 6.55 9.11
CA ASP A 158 14.14 7.87 9.37
C ASP A 158 13.06 8.93 9.18
N ASN A 159 12.51 9.34 10.29
CA ASN A 159 11.39 10.28 10.40
C ASN A 159 11.62 11.67 9.80
N ARG A 160 12.66 11.90 8.99
CA ARG A 160 13.05 13.26 8.65
C ARG A 160 12.57 13.79 7.32
N LYS A 161 12.09 12.99 6.35
CA LYS A 161 11.49 13.50 5.08
C LYS A 161 10.87 12.36 4.26
N ALA A 162 9.66 11.91 4.59
CA ALA A 162 8.87 11.19 3.60
C ALA A 162 8.47 12.21 2.52
N LYS A 163 8.95 12.05 1.29
CA LYS A 163 8.41 12.79 0.15
C LYS A 163 7.05 12.19 -0.18
N PRO A 164 6.02 13.04 -0.42
CA PRO A 164 4.81 12.55 -1.07
C PRO A 164 5.22 11.91 -2.39
N ILE A 165 4.76 10.70 -2.64
CA ILE A 165 4.92 10.11 -3.97
C ILE A 165 3.82 10.72 -4.82
N GLU A 166 4.16 11.72 -5.63
CA GLU A 166 3.27 12.20 -6.69
C GLU A 166 3.14 11.08 -7.72
N LEU A 167 1.95 10.48 -7.83
CA LEU A 167 1.61 9.53 -8.90
C LEU A 167 1.26 10.26 -10.21
N SER A 168 1.93 11.36 -10.52
CA SER A 168 1.93 11.90 -11.87
C SER A 168 2.99 11.17 -12.72
N GLY A 169 2.72 9.92 -13.10
CA GLY A 169 3.48 9.19 -14.12
C GLY A 169 4.86 8.66 -13.71
N GLY A 170 5.27 8.77 -12.46
CA GLY A 170 6.48 8.14 -11.93
C GLY A 170 6.17 6.77 -11.33
N ASP A 171 7.08 5.83 -11.49
CA ASP A 171 7.01 4.49 -10.92
C ASP A 171 7.18 4.57 -9.38
N PRO A 172 6.13 4.29 -8.55
CA PRO A 172 6.24 4.34 -7.10
C PRO A 172 7.13 3.23 -6.54
N LEU A 173 7.59 2.32 -7.39
CA LEU A 173 8.45 1.20 -7.07
C LEU A 173 9.85 1.37 -7.69
N SER A 174 10.21 2.58 -8.17
CA SER A 174 11.58 2.88 -8.58
C SER A 174 12.52 2.76 -7.37
N ASP A 175 13.78 2.40 -7.64
CA ASP A 175 14.82 2.21 -6.59
C ASP A 175 15.01 3.44 -5.69
N ASP A 176 14.56 4.62 -6.11
CA ASP A 176 14.59 5.86 -5.33
C ASP A 176 13.46 5.98 -4.30
N ALA A 177 12.45 5.07 -4.32
CA ALA A 177 11.30 5.06 -3.42
C ALA A 177 11.36 3.95 -2.35
N LEU A 178 12.40 3.09 -2.40
CA LEU A 178 12.63 2.00 -1.46
C LEU A 178 13.76 2.30 -0.48
#